data_1fe783dc8d9fa54993cd43629af3f590
#
_entry.id   1fe783dc8d9fa54993cd43629af3f590
#
_cell.length_a   1.000
_cell.length_b   1.000
_cell.length_c   1.000
_cell.angle_alpha   90.00
_cell.angle_beta   90.00
_cell.angle_gamma   90.00
#
_symmetry.space_group_name_H-M   'P 1'
#
loop_
_entity.id
_entity.type
_entity.pdbx_description
1 polymer ?
#
loop_
_entity_poly.entity_id
_entity_poly.type
_entity_poly.pdbx_seq_one_letter_code
_entity_poly.pdbx_strand_id
1 'polypeptide(L)'
;MAKPLSVKEVSLAYAAGALGGLVNGLAIWLFGLVGINQLLGVSIAPQLVTPYIYNKLVWGGIWGFIFLLPFPRLTYPSRGLIYSLGPSLVQIFIVFPLMAHLGVGGIQLGYLTPLLVLFYNAIWGIVTGIWLQWSRST
;
A
#
# COMPACT_ATOMS: atom_id res chain seq x y z
N MET A 1 -4.40 9.14 -28.99
CA MET A 1 -3.01 8.64 -28.86
C MET A 1 -2.44 9.04 -27.51
N ALA A 2 -1.87 8.07 -26.80
CA ALA A 2 -1.30 8.33 -25.47
C ALA A 2 0.00 9.15 -25.60
N LYS A 3 0.18 10.13 -24.75
CA LYS A 3 1.45 10.84 -24.64
C LYS A 3 2.53 9.90 -24.10
N PRO A 4 3.79 9.99 -24.56
CA PRO A 4 4.87 9.26 -23.90
C PRO A 4 5.03 9.76 -22.47
N LEU A 5 5.38 8.83 -21.56
CA LEU A 5 5.61 9.16 -20.17
C LEU A 5 6.88 10.02 -20.04
N SER A 6 6.79 11.07 -19.24
CA SER A 6 7.95 11.91 -18.93
C SER A 6 8.68 11.38 -17.70
N VAL A 7 9.96 11.75 -17.58
CA VAL A 7 10.75 11.42 -16.38
C VAL A 7 10.07 11.99 -15.13
N LYS A 8 9.50 13.20 -15.24
CA LYS A 8 8.77 13.82 -14.13
C LYS A 8 7.60 12.95 -13.68
N GLU A 9 6.78 12.46 -14.62
CA GLU A 9 5.62 11.64 -14.27
C GLU A 9 6.03 10.32 -13.60
N VAL A 10 7.04 9.66 -14.13
CA VAL A 10 7.56 8.40 -13.58
C VAL A 10 8.14 8.64 -12.18
N SER A 11 8.93 9.70 -12.02
CA SER A 11 9.52 10.05 -10.72
C SER A 11 8.47 10.38 -9.68
N LEU A 12 7.43 11.14 -10.05
CA LEU A 12 6.34 11.49 -9.14
C LEU A 12 5.54 10.25 -8.72
N ALA A 13 5.30 9.33 -9.67
CA ALA A 13 4.58 8.09 -9.34
C ALA A 13 5.33 7.28 -8.29
N TYR A 14 6.64 7.11 -8.45
CA TYR A 14 7.46 6.42 -7.46
C TYR A 14 7.47 7.16 -6.12
N ALA A 15 7.72 8.45 -6.13
CA ALA A 15 7.80 9.25 -4.91
C ALA A 15 6.48 9.24 -4.14
N ALA A 16 5.37 9.41 -4.85
CA ALA A 16 4.04 9.35 -4.24
C ALA A 16 3.75 7.97 -3.64
N GLY A 17 4.09 6.92 -4.38
CA GLY A 17 3.94 5.55 -3.89
C GLY A 17 4.81 5.25 -2.67
N ALA A 18 6.03 5.76 -2.65
CA ALA A 18 6.92 5.61 -1.50
C ALA A 18 6.35 6.32 -0.27
N LEU A 19 5.80 7.53 -0.43
CA LEU A 19 5.13 8.24 0.65
C LEU A 19 3.91 7.46 1.15
N GLY A 20 3.10 6.95 0.24
CA GLY A 20 1.96 6.09 0.59
C GLY A 20 2.39 4.85 1.34
N GLY A 21 3.50 4.23 0.92
CA GLY A 21 4.08 3.08 1.60
C GLY A 21 4.55 3.41 3.01
N LEU A 22 5.15 4.58 3.19
CA LEU A 22 5.57 5.03 4.51
C LEU A 22 4.35 5.21 5.44
N VAL A 23 3.31 5.89 4.98
CA VAL A 23 2.10 6.11 5.78
C VAL A 23 1.42 4.77 6.09
N ASN A 24 1.35 3.86 5.11
CA ASN A 24 0.86 2.51 5.31
C ASN A 24 1.63 1.81 6.43
N GLY A 25 2.96 1.84 6.36
CA GLY A 25 3.82 1.22 7.35
C GLY A 25 3.67 1.82 8.74
N LEU A 26 3.57 3.14 8.82
CA LEU A 26 3.35 3.84 10.09
C LEU A 26 1.99 3.51 10.69
N ALA A 27 0.96 3.36 9.86
CA ALA A 27 -0.37 2.97 10.33
C ALA A 27 -0.35 1.55 10.91
N ILE A 28 0.29 0.60 10.23
CA ILE A 28 0.42 -0.78 10.74
C ILE A 28 1.19 -0.80 12.06
N TRP A 29 2.30 -0.07 12.11
CA TRP A 29 3.11 0.02 13.32
C TRP A 29 2.31 0.61 14.47
N LEU A 30 1.63 1.73 14.25
CA LEU A 30 0.86 2.42 15.30
C LEU A 30 -0.29 1.54 15.80
N PHE A 31 -1.04 0.91 14.90
CA PHE A 31 -2.17 0.06 15.27
C PHE A 31 -1.69 -1.21 16.02
N GLY A 32 -0.51 -1.71 15.67
CA GLY A 32 0.09 -2.81 16.42
C GLY A 32 0.56 -2.36 17.81
N LEU A 33 1.14 -1.17 17.89
CA LEU A 33 1.66 -0.63 19.15
C LEU A 33 0.56 -0.35 20.16
N VAL A 34 -0.54 0.26 19.72
CA VAL A 34 -1.66 0.63 20.63
C VAL A 34 -2.65 -0.51 20.85
N GLY A 35 -2.47 -1.66 20.21
CA GLY A 35 -3.26 -2.86 20.46
C GLY A 35 -4.52 -3.01 19.61
N ILE A 36 -4.72 -2.18 18.58
CA ILE A 36 -5.90 -2.27 17.71
C ILE A 36 -5.89 -3.58 16.92
N ASN A 37 -4.74 -3.93 16.32
CA ASN A 37 -4.63 -5.21 15.58
C ASN A 37 -4.94 -6.39 16.49
N GLN A 38 -4.38 -6.39 17.69
CA GLN A 38 -4.57 -7.46 18.67
C GLN A 38 -6.03 -7.54 19.14
N LEU A 39 -6.70 -6.40 19.29
CA LEU A 39 -8.11 -6.35 19.64
C LEU A 39 -8.98 -7.04 18.58
N LEU A 40 -8.56 -6.97 17.31
CA LEU A 40 -9.23 -7.63 16.20
C LEU A 40 -8.76 -9.08 16.01
N GLY A 41 -7.93 -9.60 16.92
CA GLY A 41 -7.42 -10.96 16.87
C GLY A 41 -6.32 -11.17 15.83
N VAL A 42 -5.64 -10.10 15.41
CA VAL A 42 -4.59 -10.17 14.38
C VAL A 42 -3.23 -9.93 15.02
N SER A 43 -2.32 -10.90 14.86
CA SER A 43 -0.98 -10.86 15.45
C SER A 43 -0.01 -10.12 14.53
N ILE A 44 -0.24 -8.84 14.33
CA ILE A 44 0.64 -7.96 13.55
C ILE A 44 1.05 -6.78 14.42
N ALA A 45 2.32 -6.74 14.81
CA ALA A 45 2.88 -5.67 15.63
C ALA A 45 4.35 -5.48 15.26
N PRO A 46 4.64 -4.92 14.06
CA PRO A 46 6.02 -4.76 13.63
C PRO A 46 6.76 -3.73 14.46
N GLN A 47 8.08 -3.89 14.56
CA GLN A 47 8.93 -2.89 15.16
C GLN A 47 9.29 -1.84 14.11
N LEU A 48 9.38 -0.59 14.54
CA LEU A 48 9.75 0.53 13.66
C LEU A 48 11.29 0.57 13.53
N VAL A 49 11.81 -0.30 12.67
CA VAL A 49 13.25 -0.44 12.41
C VAL A 49 13.55 -0.14 10.95
N THR A 50 14.81 0.16 10.64
CA THR A 50 15.22 0.57 9.30
C THR A 50 14.82 -0.41 8.19
N PRO A 51 15.02 -1.74 8.32
CA PRO A 51 14.57 -2.66 7.26
C PRO A 51 13.06 -2.60 7.00
N TYR A 52 12.26 -2.44 8.03
CA TYR A 52 10.81 -2.31 7.89
C TYR A 52 10.45 -1.05 7.11
N ILE A 53 11.08 0.08 7.46
CA ILE A 53 10.84 1.36 6.78
C ILE A 53 11.25 1.29 5.32
N TYR A 54 12.44 0.76 5.02
CA TYR A 54 12.90 0.60 3.63
C TYR A 54 11.96 -0.27 2.81
N ASN A 55 11.51 -1.38 3.38
CA ASN A 55 10.59 -2.27 2.70
C ASN A 55 9.32 -1.51 2.28
N LYS A 56 8.78 -0.70 3.18
CA LYS A 56 7.56 0.07 2.91
C LYS A 56 7.78 1.14 1.85
N LEU A 57 8.90 1.85 1.91
CA LEU A 57 9.23 2.88 0.93
C LEU A 57 9.45 2.29 -0.47
N VAL A 58 10.25 1.25 -0.57
CA VAL A 58 10.62 0.65 -1.87
C VAL A 58 9.42 0.00 -2.53
N TRP A 59 8.71 -0.87 -1.82
CA TRP A 59 7.56 -1.57 -2.40
C TRP A 59 6.40 -0.63 -2.66
N GLY A 60 6.17 0.34 -1.77
CA GLY A 60 5.17 1.38 -2.01
C GLY A 60 5.48 2.18 -3.26
N GLY A 61 6.75 2.54 -3.46
CA GLY A 61 7.20 3.24 -4.66
C GLY A 61 7.01 2.42 -5.92
N ILE A 62 7.38 1.13 -5.89
CA ILE A 62 7.22 0.23 -7.03
C ILE A 62 5.75 0.10 -7.41
N TRP A 63 4.87 -0.14 -6.45
CA TRP A 63 3.43 -0.20 -6.70
C TRP A 63 2.87 1.14 -7.17
N GLY A 64 3.51 2.26 -6.80
CA GLY A 64 3.12 3.59 -7.26
C GLY A 64 3.11 3.74 -8.76
N PHE A 65 3.91 2.96 -9.49
CA PHE A 65 3.91 2.99 -10.95
C PHE A 65 2.57 2.60 -11.57
N ILE A 66 1.69 1.91 -10.84
CA ILE A 66 0.36 1.58 -11.35
C ILE A 66 -0.46 2.85 -11.67
N PHE A 67 -0.15 3.97 -11.01
CA PHE A 67 -0.83 5.24 -11.27
C PHE A 67 -0.47 5.85 -12.62
N LEU A 68 0.52 5.29 -13.33
CA LEU A 68 0.84 5.69 -14.70
C LEU A 68 -0.20 5.18 -15.70
N LEU A 69 -1.03 4.21 -15.32
CA LEU A 69 -2.14 3.75 -16.16
C LEU A 69 -3.17 4.87 -16.33
N PRO A 70 -3.70 5.08 -17.55
CA PRO A 70 -4.65 6.17 -17.82
C PRO A 70 -6.08 5.86 -17.39
N PHE A 71 -6.34 4.74 -16.77
CA PHE A 71 -7.69 4.30 -16.37
C PHE A 71 -7.65 3.68 -14.98
N PRO A 72 -8.78 3.68 -14.24
CA PRO A 72 -10.07 4.26 -14.57
C PRO A 72 -10.03 5.81 -14.56
N ARG A 73 -10.99 6.45 -15.22
CA ARG A 73 -11.09 7.91 -15.26
C ARG A 73 -11.80 8.43 -14.02
N LEU A 74 -11.10 8.39 -12.92
CA LEU A 74 -11.57 8.82 -11.60
C LEU A 74 -10.56 9.81 -11.01
N THR A 75 -10.93 10.45 -9.92
CA THR A 75 -9.98 11.26 -9.15
C THR A 75 -8.81 10.38 -8.68
N TYR A 76 -7.66 10.99 -8.44
CA TYR A 76 -6.48 10.23 -8.01
C TYR A 76 -6.73 9.43 -6.72
N PRO A 77 -7.36 10.00 -5.66
CA PRO A 77 -7.62 9.19 -4.45
C PRO A 77 -8.54 8.00 -4.72
N SER A 78 -9.56 8.17 -5.56
CA SER A 78 -10.47 7.08 -5.93
C SER A 78 -9.75 6.00 -6.73
N ARG A 79 -8.88 6.41 -7.66
CA ARG A 79 -8.03 5.48 -8.41
C ARG A 79 -7.11 4.72 -7.46
N GLY A 80 -6.56 5.41 -6.46
CA GLY A 80 -5.71 4.79 -5.46
C GLY A 80 -6.43 3.70 -4.67
N LEU A 81 -7.68 3.91 -4.34
CA LEU A 81 -8.49 2.90 -3.66
C LEU A 81 -8.64 1.64 -4.53
N ILE A 82 -8.92 1.81 -5.82
CA ILE A 82 -9.03 0.70 -6.77
C ILE A 82 -7.67 0.03 -6.97
N TYR A 83 -6.61 0.81 -7.18
CA TYR A 83 -5.27 0.29 -7.41
C TYR A 83 -4.71 -0.45 -6.19
N SER A 84 -5.18 -0.12 -4.99
CA SER A 84 -4.75 -0.83 -3.77
C SER A 84 -5.15 -2.30 -3.78
N LEU A 85 -6.10 -2.70 -4.63
CA LEU A 85 -6.43 -4.10 -4.80
C LEU A 85 -5.26 -4.89 -5.41
N GLY A 86 -4.39 -4.26 -6.21
CA GLY A 86 -3.20 -4.92 -6.77
C GLY A 86 -2.29 -5.48 -5.68
N PRO A 87 -1.67 -4.64 -4.86
CA PRO A 87 -0.83 -5.14 -3.77
C PRO A 87 -1.59 -6.00 -2.76
N SER A 88 -2.89 -5.73 -2.56
CA SER A 88 -3.70 -6.55 -1.65
C SER A 88 -3.84 -7.98 -2.16
N LEU A 89 -4.15 -8.17 -3.43
CA LEU A 89 -4.29 -9.50 -4.03
C LEU A 89 -2.95 -10.24 -4.01
N VAL A 90 -1.85 -9.57 -4.32
CA VAL A 90 -0.51 -10.16 -4.26
C VAL A 90 -0.19 -10.59 -2.82
N GLN A 91 -0.48 -9.75 -1.86
CA GLN A 91 -0.20 -10.05 -0.46
C GLN A 91 -1.06 -11.21 0.05
N ILE A 92 -2.34 -11.23 -0.29
CA ILE A 92 -3.29 -12.25 0.17
C ILE A 92 -2.97 -13.62 -0.44
N PHE A 93 -2.66 -13.68 -1.74
CA PHE A 93 -2.57 -14.95 -2.46
C PHE A 93 -1.14 -15.40 -2.74
N ILE A 94 -0.14 -14.52 -2.65
CA ILE A 94 1.25 -14.85 -2.97
C ILE A 94 2.13 -14.68 -1.74
N VAL A 95 2.16 -13.50 -1.13
CA VAL A 95 3.11 -13.21 -0.05
C VAL A 95 2.80 -14.07 1.19
N PHE A 96 1.57 -14.01 1.69
CA PHE A 96 1.22 -14.73 2.90
C PHE A 96 1.26 -16.24 2.74
N PRO A 97 0.62 -16.86 1.71
CA PRO A 97 0.63 -18.32 1.65
C PRO A 97 1.93 -18.93 1.11
N LEU A 98 2.57 -18.28 0.11
CA LEU A 98 3.69 -18.89 -0.60
C LEU A 98 5.06 -18.43 -0.06
N MET A 99 5.18 -17.19 0.39
CA MET A 99 6.45 -16.63 0.86
C MET A 99 6.59 -16.68 2.38
N ALA A 100 5.54 -16.30 3.09
CA ALA A 100 5.56 -16.25 4.56
C ALA A 100 5.03 -17.53 5.23
N HIS A 101 4.37 -18.40 4.48
CA HIS A 101 3.78 -19.66 4.99
C HIS A 101 2.78 -19.41 6.12
N LEU A 102 1.99 -18.33 6.02
CA LEU A 102 0.99 -17.93 7.02
C LEU A 102 -0.45 -18.18 6.56
N GLY A 103 -0.63 -18.96 5.48
CA GLY A 103 -1.94 -19.24 4.91
C GLY A 103 -2.43 -18.15 3.99
N VAL A 104 -3.50 -18.42 3.24
CA VAL A 104 -4.11 -17.44 2.34
C VAL A 104 -4.59 -16.25 3.16
N GLY A 105 -4.22 -15.05 2.73
CA GLY A 105 -4.58 -13.82 3.41
C GLY A 105 -3.90 -13.60 4.76
N GLY A 106 -2.94 -14.45 5.12
CA GLY A 106 -2.32 -14.39 6.44
C GLY A 106 -3.26 -14.86 7.55
N ILE A 107 -4.16 -15.77 7.24
CA ILE A 107 -5.24 -16.19 8.16
C ILE A 107 -4.68 -16.83 9.44
N GLN A 108 -3.45 -17.35 9.40
CA GLN A 108 -2.81 -17.88 10.60
C GLN A 108 -2.44 -16.79 11.61
N LEU A 109 -2.37 -15.54 11.17
CA LEU A 109 -2.19 -14.39 12.06
C LEU A 109 -3.51 -13.96 12.72
N GLY A 110 -4.64 -14.35 12.15
CA GLY A 110 -5.97 -14.02 12.60
C GLY A 110 -6.96 -13.99 11.43
N TYR A 111 -8.21 -14.29 11.70
CA TYR A 111 -9.23 -14.37 10.65
C TYR A 111 -9.50 -13.03 9.97
N LEU A 112 -9.28 -11.90 10.66
CA LEU A 112 -9.49 -10.57 10.10
C LEU A 112 -8.25 -10.03 9.38
N THR A 113 -7.17 -10.79 9.27
CA THR A 113 -5.95 -10.35 8.59
C THR A 113 -6.22 -9.93 7.14
N PRO A 114 -6.96 -10.71 6.30
CA PRO A 114 -7.23 -10.25 4.93
C PRO A 114 -7.96 -8.91 4.89
N LEU A 115 -8.88 -8.67 5.80
CA LEU A 115 -9.60 -7.39 5.87
C LEU A 115 -8.66 -6.24 6.22
N LEU A 116 -7.74 -6.46 7.15
CA LEU A 116 -6.73 -5.46 7.52
C LEU A 116 -5.75 -5.20 6.37
N VAL A 117 -5.40 -6.23 5.58
CA VAL A 117 -4.58 -6.05 4.39
C VAL A 117 -5.25 -5.07 3.43
N LEU A 118 -6.54 -5.27 3.16
CA LEU A 118 -7.31 -4.36 2.30
C LEU A 118 -7.32 -2.94 2.87
N PHE A 119 -7.54 -2.80 4.16
CA PHE A 119 -7.59 -1.51 4.84
C PHE A 119 -6.24 -0.78 4.76
N TYR A 120 -5.16 -1.43 5.13
CA TYR A 120 -3.83 -0.80 5.14
C TYR A 120 -3.36 -0.44 3.73
N ASN A 121 -3.64 -1.29 2.75
CA ASN A 121 -3.29 -0.98 1.36
C ASN A 121 -4.17 0.13 0.79
N ALA A 122 -5.42 0.25 1.23
CA ALA A 122 -6.27 1.38 0.89
C ALA A 122 -5.67 2.70 1.38
N ILE A 123 -5.08 2.71 2.57
CA ILE A 123 -4.35 3.88 3.09
C ILE A 123 -3.22 4.25 2.12
N TRP A 124 -2.41 3.26 1.71
CA TRP A 124 -1.35 3.49 0.72
C TRP A 124 -1.90 4.13 -0.56
N GLY A 125 -2.97 3.55 -1.11
CA GLY A 125 -3.53 4.02 -2.37
C GLY A 125 -4.10 5.42 -2.29
N ILE A 126 -4.84 5.72 -1.23
CA ILE A 126 -5.45 7.04 -1.02
C ILE A 126 -4.36 8.10 -0.83
N VAL A 127 -3.37 7.84 0.00
CA VAL A 127 -2.27 8.78 0.26
C VAL A 127 -1.47 9.04 -1.02
N THR A 128 -1.15 7.97 -1.77
CA THR A 128 -0.46 8.09 -3.06
C THR A 128 -1.27 8.96 -4.02
N GLY A 129 -2.57 8.72 -4.10
CA GLY A 129 -3.46 9.47 -4.96
C GLY A 129 -3.57 10.94 -4.56
N ILE A 130 -3.68 11.23 -3.27
CA ILE A 130 -3.74 12.61 -2.76
C ILE A 130 -2.46 13.36 -3.12
N TRP A 131 -1.31 12.72 -2.91
CA TRP A 131 -0.03 13.36 -3.21
C TRP A 131 0.11 13.66 -4.71
N LEU A 132 -0.30 12.73 -5.57
CA LEU A 132 -0.28 12.96 -7.01
C LEU A 132 -1.22 14.09 -7.42
N GLN A 133 -2.39 14.16 -6.82
CA GLN A 133 -3.35 15.24 -7.09
C GLN A 133 -2.75 16.60 -6.72
N TRP A 134 -2.14 16.72 -5.56
CA TRP A 134 -1.49 17.96 -5.13
C TRP A 134 -0.30 18.31 -6.03
N SER A 135 0.51 17.33 -6.40
CA SER A 135 1.69 17.54 -7.24
C SER A 135 1.31 18.04 -8.63
N ARG A 136 0.17 17.63 -9.15
CA ARG A 136 -0.28 18.03 -10.49
C ARG A 136 -0.99 19.38 -10.50
N SER A 137 -1.46 19.84 -9.35
CA SER A 137 -2.10 21.16 -9.24
C SER A 137 -1.10 22.29 -9.03
N THR A 138 0.17 21.96 -8.84
CA THR A 138 1.28 22.93 -8.76
C THR A 138 2.16 22.86 -10.01
#